data_d276ae73efe96e639fdbf1aa8f2c0942
#
_entry.id   d276ae73efe96e639fdbf1aa8f2c0942
#
_cell.length_a   1.000
_cell.length_b   1.000
_cell.length_c   1.000
_cell.angle_alpha   90.00
_cell.angle_beta   90.00
_cell.angle_gamma   90.00
#
_symmetry.space_group_name_H-M   'P 1'
#
loop_
_entity.id
_entity.type
_entity.pdbx_description
1 polymer ?
#
loop_
_entity_poly.entity_id
_entity_poly.type
_entity_poly.pdbx_seq_one_letter_code
_entity_poly.pdbx_strand_id
1 'polypeptide(L)'
;PTCGSGSLLLRVNREVPVDDFFGQELNRTTYNLARMNMILHDVHFRHFDIKQEDTLERPQHLDMRFEAIVANPPFSAKWKGKKNPLNENDERFSQYGRLAPTSKADFAFLQHMLYQLAENGTMACVLPHGVLFRGSAEGTIREYLIKELNYLDAVIGLPANVFYGTSIPTCILVLSKCRV
;
A
#
# COMPACT_ATOMS: atom_id res chain seq x y z
N PRO A 1 -4.73 -0.68 0.81
CA PRO A 1 -4.87 0.67 1.39
C PRO A 1 -5.08 1.71 0.30
N THR A 2 -5.66 2.89 0.65
CA THR A 2 -5.77 4.04 -0.28
C THR A 2 -6.34 3.65 -1.65
N CYS A 3 -7.47 2.92 -1.65
CA CYS A 3 -8.01 2.33 -2.89
C CYS A 3 -8.52 3.37 -3.90
N GLY A 4 -8.60 4.63 -3.50
CA GLY A 4 -9.06 5.71 -4.36
C GLY A 4 -10.46 5.43 -4.90
N SER A 5 -10.64 5.62 -6.20
CA SER A 5 -11.89 5.29 -6.90
C SER A 5 -12.12 3.79 -7.14
N GLY A 6 -11.22 2.91 -6.67
CA GLY A 6 -11.29 1.47 -6.95
C GLY A 6 -10.80 1.06 -8.34
N SER A 7 -10.38 2.01 -9.17
CA SER A 7 -10.00 1.73 -10.56
C SER A 7 -8.86 0.72 -10.69
N LEU A 8 -7.89 0.74 -9.77
CA LEU A 8 -6.77 -0.20 -9.78
C LEU A 8 -7.25 -1.63 -9.49
N LEU A 9 -8.16 -1.80 -8.51
CA LEU A 9 -8.77 -3.09 -8.20
C LEU A 9 -9.54 -3.63 -9.39
N LEU A 10 -10.38 -2.81 -10.01
CA LEU A 10 -11.15 -3.17 -11.21
C LEU A 10 -10.24 -3.51 -12.39
N ARG A 11 -9.08 -2.85 -12.51
CA ARG A 11 -8.11 -3.17 -13.55
C ARG A 11 -7.50 -4.56 -13.35
N VAL A 12 -7.17 -4.93 -12.12
CA VAL A 12 -6.67 -6.28 -11.81
C VAL A 12 -7.70 -7.34 -12.20
N ASN A 13 -8.99 -7.12 -11.89
CA ASN A 13 -10.06 -8.04 -12.24
C ASN A 13 -10.23 -8.29 -13.76
N ARG A 14 -9.77 -7.36 -14.59
CA ARG A 14 -9.78 -7.56 -16.06
C ARG A 14 -8.66 -8.48 -16.55
N GLU A 15 -7.59 -8.58 -15.80
CA GLU A 15 -6.42 -9.37 -16.18
C GLU A 15 -6.45 -10.78 -15.57
N VAL A 16 -6.99 -10.90 -14.35
CA VAL A 16 -7.07 -12.17 -13.62
C VAL A 16 -8.40 -12.24 -12.86
N PRO A 17 -9.04 -13.42 -12.76
CA PRO A 17 -10.22 -13.58 -11.92
C PRO A 17 -9.92 -13.24 -10.46
N VAL A 18 -10.79 -12.43 -9.85
CA VAL A 18 -10.70 -12.05 -8.43
C VAL A 18 -12.04 -12.39 -7.77
N ASP A 19 -11.99 -13.17 -6.70
CA ASP A 19 -13.20 -13.58 -5.98
C ASP A 19 -13.76 -12.43 -5.14
N ASP A 20 -12.90 -11.82 -4.30
CA ASP A 20 -13.32 -10.76 -3.39
C ASP A 20 -12.34 -9.58 -3.39
N PHE A 21 -12.87 -8.37 -3.23
CA PHE A 21 -12.12 -7.12 -3.22
C PHE A 21 -12.19 -6.45 -1.85
N PHE A 22 -11.06 -6.03 -1.35
CA PHE A 22 -10.96 -5.28 -0.11
C PHE A 22 -10.25 -3.95 -0.35
N GLY A 23 -10.79 -2.89 0.24
CA GLY A 23 -10.23 -1.57 0.08
C GLY A 23 -10.45 -0.69 1.29
N GLN A 24 -9.58 0.28 1.47
CA GLN A 24 -9.76 1.33 2.47
C GLN A 24 -9.39 2.69 1.88
N GLU A 25 -10.22 3.68 2.12
CA GLU A 25 -10.06 5.04 1.60
C GLU A 25 -10.40 6.07 2.67
N LEU A 26 -9.55 7.06 2.86
CA LEU A 26 -9.74 8.11 3.84
C LEU A 26 -10.85 9.09 3.44
N ASN A 27 -10.86 9.51 2.18
CA ASN A 27 -11.79 10.51 1.67
C ASN A 27 -13.17 9.92 1.43
N ARG A 28 -14.19 10.45 2.11
CA ARG A 28 -15.57 9.95 2.03
C ARG A 28 -16.16 10.00 0.62
N THR A 29 -15.89 11.07 -0.12
CA THR A 29 -16.41 11.21 -1.50
C THR A 29 -15.77 10.15 -2.40
N THR A 30 -14.45 9.97 -2.30
CA THR A 30 -13.71 8.98 -3.07
C THR A 30 -14.11 7.55 -2.66
N TYR A 31 -14.34 7.29 -1.38
CA TYR A 31 -14.89 6.03 -0.88
C TYR A 31 -16.25 5.70 -1.52
N ASN A 32 -17.18 6.68 -1.56
CA ASN A 32 -18.48 6.49 -2.20
C ASN A 32 -18.33 6.21 -3.70
N LEU A 33 -17.40 6.93 -4.36
CA LEU A 33 -17.09 6.72 -5.77
C LEU A 33 -16.55 5.30 -6.02
N ALA A 34 -15.66 4.80 -5.16
CA ALA A 34 -15.13 3.45 -5.28
C ALA A 34 -16.26 2.39 -5.23
N ARG A 35 -17.15 2.49 -4.26
CA ARG A 35 -18.28 1.57 -4.13
C ARG A 35 -19.22 1.63 -5.34
N MET A 36 -19.50 2.83 -5.84
CA MET A 36 -20.30 3.01 -7.04
C MET A 36 -19.61 2.38 -8.26
N ASN A 37 -18.30 2.58 -8.42
CA ASN A 37 -17.53 1.98 -9.51
C ASN A 37 -17.55 0.45 -9.46
N MET A 38 -17.43 -0.17 -8.28
CA MET A 38 -17.57 -1.63 -8.16
C MET A 38 -18.91 -2.11 -8.74
N ILE A 39 -20.01 -1.49 -8.34
CA ILE A 39 -21.36 -1.85 -8.81
C ILE A 39 -21.50 -1.61 -10.32
N LEU A 40 -21.04 -0.47 -10.84
CA LEU A 40 -21.12 -0.12 -12.26
C LEU A 40 -20.26 -1.02 -13.16
N HIS A 41 -19.31 -1.75 -12.59
CA HIS A 41 -18.46 -2.72 -13.28
C HIS A 41 -18.86 -4.17 -12.92
N ASP A 42 -20.13 -4.38 -12.56
CA ASP A 42 -20.74 -5.69 -12.30
C ASP A 42 -20.10 -6.50 -11.16
N VAL A 43 -19.37 -5.84 -10.25
CA VAL A 43 -18.92 -6.49 -9.02
C VAL A 43 -20.05 -6.49 -8.02
N HIS A 44 -20.57 -7.70 -7.71
CA HIS A 44 -21.67 -7.83 -6.78
C HIS A 44 -21.29 -7.36 -5.38
N PHE A 45 -22.20 -6.70 -4.66
CA PHE A 45 -21.93 -6.06 -3.36
C PHE A 45 -21.41 -7.01 -2.27
N ARG A 46 -21.60 -8.31 -2.41
CA ARG A 46 -21.06 -9.34 -1.51
C ARG A 46 -19.59 -9.64 -1.76
N HIS A 47 -19.09 -9.28 -2.93
CA HIS A 47 -17.71 -9.53 -3.36
C HIS A 47 -16.80 -8.32 -3.21
N PHE A 48 -17.21 -7.28 -2.50
CA PHE A 48 -16.30 -6.22 -2.12
C PHE A 48 -16.60 -5.65 -0.74
N ASP A 49 -15.56 -5.38 0.02
CA ASP A 49 -15.61 -4.67 1.29
C ASP A 49 -14.67 -3.47 1.28
N ILE A 50 -15.23 -2.30 0.98
CA ILE A 50 -14.48 -1.04 0.98
C ILE A 50 -14.90 -0.27 2.23
N LYS A 51 -13.92 0.12 3.06
CA LYS A 51 -14.11 0.86 4.31
C LYS A 51 -13.65 2.31 4.18
N GLN A 52 -14.31 3.21 4.89
CA GLN A 52 -13.92 4.63 4.95
C GLN A 52 -13.25 4.89 6.29
N GLU A 53 -11.91 4.96 6.28
CA GLU A 53 -11.12 5.28 7.48
C GLU A 53 -9.64 5.50 7.10
N ASP A 54 -8.84 6.08 8.01
CA ASP A 54 -7.40 6.21 7.87
C ASP A 54 -6.71 4.84 8.02
N THR A 55 -6.09 4.36 6.96
CA THR A 55 -5.44 3.04 6.92
C THR A 55 -4.29 2.92 7.92
N LEU A 56 -3.53 3.97 8.15
CA LEU A 56 -2.37 3.93 9.03
C LEU A 56 -2.76 4.01 10.50
N GLU A 57 -3.80 4.78 10.82
CA GLU A 57 -4.26 5.02 12.20
C GLU A 57 -5.35 4.05 12.66
N ARG A 58 -6.21 3.61 11.74
CA ARG A 58 -7.36 2.74 12.02
C ARG A 58 -7.58 1.73 10.89
N PRO A 59 -6.69 0.75 10.73
CA PRO A 59 -6.86 -0.29 9.71
C PRO A 59 -8.12 -1.12 9.99
N GLN A 60 -8.93 -1.32 8.97
CA GLN A 60 -10.23 -1.99 9.08
C GLN A 60 -10.20 -3.49 8.73
N HIS A 61 -9.15 -3.94 8.05
CA HIS A 61 -8.98 -5.34 7.63
C HIS A 61 -7.69 -5.97 8.21
N LEU A 62 -7.29 -5.56 9.44
CA LEU A 62 -5.96 -5.88 9.98
C LEU A 62 -5.77 -7.38 10.25
N ASP A 63 -6.85 -8.09 10.53
CA ASP A 63 -6.91 -9.54 10.76
C ASP A 63 -6.88 -10.38 9.48
N MET A 64 -7.00 -9.73 8.32
CA MET A 64 -7.01 -10.41 7.01
C MET A 64 -5.61 -10.52 6.41
N ARG A 65 -5.44 -11.53 5.56
CA ARG A 65 -4.24 -11.73 4.73
C ARG A 65 -4.66 -11.87 3.28
N PHE A 66 -3.94 -11.20 2.39
CA PHE A 66 -4.29 -11.08 0.97
C PHE A 66 -3.22 -11.72 0.09
N GLU A 67 -3.64 -12.48 -0.91
CA GLU A 67 -2.75 -13.09 -1.90
C GLU A 67 -2.22 -12.04 -2.91
N ALA A 68 -3.02 -11.01 -3.18
CA ALA A 68 -2.61 -9.92 -4.05
C ALA A 68 -2.92 -8.55 -3.41
N ILE A 69 -1.93 -7.66 -3.38
CA ILE A 69 -2.11 -6.28 -2.93
C ILE A 69 -1.58 -5.34 -4.01
N VAL A 70 -2.43 -4.41 -4.44
CA VAL A 70 -2.05 -3.35 -5.37
C VAL A 70 -2.37 -1.98 -4.79
N ALA A 71 -1.45 -1.04 -4.87
CA ALA A 71 -1.66 0.29 -4.32
C ALA A 71 -0.88 1.38 -5.07
N ASN A 72 -1.49 2.55 -5.11
CA ASN A 72 -0.85 3.81 -5.46
C ASN A 72 -1.15 4.82 -4.34
N PRO A 73 -0.43 4.75 -3.21
CA PRO A 73 -0.66 5.63 -2.08
C PRO A 73 -0.27 7.07 -2.40
N PRO A 74 -0.81 8.07 -1.67
CA PRO A 74 -0.44 9.47 -1.86
C PRO A 74 1.05 9.66 -1.55
N PHE A 75 1.81 10.18 -2.52
CA PHE A 75 3.27 10.33 -2.41
C PHE A 75 3.65 11.30 -1.29
N SER A 76 4.56 10.86 -0.42
CA SER A 76 5.09 11.66 0.68
C SER A 76 3.99 12.29 1.56
N ALA A 77 2.89 11.58 1.78
CA ALA A 77 1.83 12.04 2.67
C ALA A 77 2.33 12.16 4.11
N LYS A 78 1.77 13.11 4.85
CA LYS A 78 2.02 13.23 6.29
C LYS A 78 1.17 12.20 7.05
N TRP A 79 1.74 11.64 8.10
CA TRP A 79 1.05 10.74 9.03
C TRP A 79 1.50 10.99 10.46
N LYS A 80 0.87 10.38 11.46
CA LYS A 80 1.22 10.64 12.85
C LYS A 80 2.60 10.09 13.24
N GLY A 81 2.96 8.90 12.74
CA GLY A 81 4.25 8.29 13.07
C GLY A 81 4.52 8.29 14.57
N LYS A 82 5.67 8.80 15.00
CA LYS A 82 6.05 8.92 16.43
C LYS A 82 5.13 9.82 17.26
N LYS A 83 4.27 10.64 16.68
CA LYS A 83 3.29 11.44 17.44
C LYS A 83 2.15 10.58 18.00
N ASN A 84 1.96 9.38 17.47
CA ASN A 84 1.10 8.38 18.06
C ASN A 84 1.98 7.30 18.73
N PRO A 85 2.06 7.25 20.07
CA PRO A 85 2.92 6.29 20.78
C PRO A 85 2.58 4.82 20.48
N LEU A 86 1.34 4.52 20.09
CA LEU A 86 0.91 3.17 19.76
C LEU A 86 1.64 2.61 18.52
N ASN A 87 2.10 3.48 17.62
CA ASN A 87 2.79 3.06 16.39
C ASN A 87 4.16 2.40 16.68
N GLU A 88 4.81 2.72 17.81
CA GLU A 88 6.11 2.12 18.15
C GLU A 88 5.98 0.62 18.50
N ASN A 89 4.82 0.22 19.04
CA ASN A 89 4.54 -1.16 19.39
C ASN A 89 3.58 -1.85 18.40
N ASP A 90 3.18 -1.17 17.36
CA ASP A 90 2.31 -1.73 16.32
C ASP A 90 3.09 -2.77 15.51
N GLU A 91 2.57 -4.00 15.41
CA GLU A 91 3.20 -5.13 14.73
C GLU A 91 3.52 -4.84 13.26
N ARG A 92 2.80 -3.92 12.63
CA ARG A 92 3.07 -3.50 11.25
C ARG A 92 4.42 -2.80 11.11
N PHE A 93 4.91 -2.12 12.17
CA PHE A 93 6.04 -1.22 12.12
C PHE A 93 7.20 -1.61 13.06
N SER A 94 6.92 -2.23 14.20
CA SER A 94 7.88 -2.44 15.29
C SER A 94 9.10 -3.27 14.88
N GLN A 95 8.92 -4.29 14.04
CA GLN A 95 9.99 -5.17 13.60
C GLN A 95 11.11 -4.49 12.80
N TYR A 96 10.84 -3.33 12.20
CA TYR A 96 11.82 -2.62 11.35
C TYR A 96 12.77 -1.71 12.15
N GLY A 97 12.65 -1.64 13.47
CA GLY A 97 13.51 -0.88 14.37
C GLY A 97 13.30 0.63 14.33
N ARG A 98 12.68 1.18 13.30
CA ARG A 98 12.36 2.60 13.16
C ARG A 98 11.03 2.82 12.45
N LEU A 99 10.28 3.83 12.90
CA LEU A 99 9.10 4.31 12.20
C LEU A 99 9.49 5.17 10.99
N ALA A 100 8.72 5.08 9.92
CA ALA A 100 8.81 5.98 8.79
C ALA A 100 8.69 7.46 9.23
N PRO A 101 9.32 8.42 8.54
CA PRO A 101 9.24 9.83 8.89
C PRO A 101 7.78 10.33 8.89
N THR A 102 7.40 11.15 9.88
CA THR A 102 6.04 11.73 9.95
C THR A 102 5.67 12.58 8.75
N SER A 103 6.66 13.07 8.03
CA SER A 103 6.51 13.88 6.81
C SER A 103 6.36 13.05 5.53
N LYS A 104 6.58 11.72 5.60
CA LYS A 104 6.60 10.82 4.44
C LYS A 104 6.13 9.42 4.84
N ALA A 105 4.87 9.14 4.59
CA ALA A 105 4.24 7.85 4.92
C ALA A 105 4.53 6.74 3.91
N ASP A 106 5.37 6.98 2.90
CA ASP A 106 5.63 6.04 1.81
C ASP A 106 5.95 4.62 2.34
N PHE A 107 6.91 4.52 3.26
CA PHE A 107 7.25 3.24 3.90
C PHE A 107 6.21 2.75 4.91
N ALA A 108 5.47 3.64 5.57
CA ALA A 108 4.41 3.20 6.48
C ALA A 108 3.29 2.45 5.72
N PHE A 109 2.91 2.93 4.54
CA PHE A 109 1.99 2.20 3.68
C PHE A 109 2.57 0.87 3.20
N LEU A 110 3.85 0.85 2.81
CA LEU A 110 4.53 -0.38 2.38
C LEU A 110 4.55 -1.43 3.50
N GLN A 111 4.93 -1.03 4.72
CA GLN A 111 4.97 -1.89 5.90
C GLN A 111 3.57 -2.44 6.26
N HIS A 112 2.53 -1.58 6.20
CA HIS A 112 1.14 -2.00 6.40
C HIS A 112 0.72 -3.07 5.38
N MET A 113 1.04 -2.87 4.10
CA MET A 113 0.72 -3.84 3.05
C MET A 113 1.47 -5.16 3.25
N LEU A 114 2.75 -5.11 3.59
CA LEU A 114 3.55 -6.32 3.88
C LEU A 114 3.02 -7.10 5.07
N TYR A 115 2.52 -6.41 6.10
CA TYR A 115 1.88 -7.06 7.23
C TYR A 115 0.64 -7.86 6.81
N GLN A 116 -0.16 -7.30 5.91
CA GLN A 116 -1.38 -7.94 5.40
C GLN A 116 -1.15 -8.89 4.21
N LEU A 117 0.08 -8.99 3.70
CA LEU A 117 0.39 -9.91 2.61
C LEU A 117 0.41 -11.36 3.12
N ALA A 118 -0.28 -12.26 2.43
CA ALA A 118 -0.23 -13.69 2.70
C ALA A 118 1.17 -14.26 2.41
N GLU A 119 1.47 -15.44 2.97
CA GLU A 119 2.79 -16.08 2.80
C GLU A 119 3.11 -16.44 1.33
N ASN A 120 2.09 -16.75 0.55
CA ASN A 120 2.17 -16.97 -0.90
C ASN A 120 1.86 -15.72 -1.72
N GLY A 121 1.71 -14.57 -1.06
CA GLY A 121 1.18 -13.35 -1.66
C GLY A 121 2.24 -12.55 -2.42
N THR A 122 1.75 -11.77 -3.38
CA THR A 122 2.53 -10.79 -4.13
C THR A 122 1.87 -9.42 -4.06
N MET A 123 2.67 -8.38 -3.91
CA MET A 123 2.18 -7.01 -3.94
C MET A 123 2.94 -6.14 -4.93
N ALA A 124 2.22 -5.17 -5.49
CA ALA A 124 2.79 -4.13 -6.34
C ALA A 124 2.37 -2.74 -5.84
N CYS A 125 3.34 -1.89 -5.57
CA CYS A 125 3.10 -0.55 -5.02
C CYS A 125 3.83 0.52 -5.83
N VAL A 126 3.08 1.54 -6.26
CA VAL A 126 3.65 2.72 -6.91
C VAL A 126 4.17 3.68 -5.85
N LEU A 127 5.43 4.07 -5.95
CA LEU A 127 6.10 4.95 -4.99
C LEU A 127 7.03 5.96 -5.69
N PRO A 128 7.33 7.10 -5.06
CA PRO A 128 8.30 8.04 -5.62
C PRO A 128 9.72 7.45 -5.56
N HIS A 129 10.56 7.75 -6.55
CA HIS A 129 11.96 7.26 -6.60
C HIS A 129 12.74 7.51 -5.30
N GLY A 130 12.38 8.53 -4.53
CA GLY A 130 13.02 8.82 -3.24
C GLY A 130 13.10 7.61 -2.30
N VAL A 131 12.15 6.67 -2.35
CA VAL A 131 12.16 5.46 -1.51
C VAL A 131 13.38 4.57 -1.80
N LEU A 132 13.99 4.69 -2.96
CA LEU A 132 15.13 3.86 -3.36
C LEU A 132 16.46 4.33 -2.72
N PHE A 133 16.59 5.61 -2.36
CA PHE A 133 17.89 6.17 -1.94
C PHE A 133 17.85 7.04 -0.69
N ARG A 134 16.68 7.46 -0.19
CA ARG A 134 16.62 8.25 1.05
C ARG A 134 17.20 7.46 2.22
N GLY A 135 18.02 8.15 3.04
CA GLY A 135 18.68 7.58 4.21
C GLY A 135 17.84 7.65 5.49
N SER A 136 18.51 7.63 6.66
CA SER A 136 17.89 7.70 7.98
C SER A 136 16.86 6.58 8.20
N ALA A 137 15.68 6.86 8.74
CA ALA A 137 14.66 5.86 9.03
C ALA A 137 14.22 5.06 7.80
N GLU A 138 14.05 5.71 6.64
CA GLU A 138 13.70 5.03 5.39
C GLU A 138 14.81 4.06 4.94
N GLY A 139 16.08 4.45 5.13
CA GLY A 139 17.23 3.58 4.86
C GLY A 139 17.24 2.33 5.75
N THR A 140 16.98 2.48 7.05
CA THR A 140 16.90 1.36 8.00
C THR A 140 15.77 0.38 7.64
N ILE A 141 14.58 0.90 7.33
CA ILE A 141 13.43 0.07 6.94
C ILE A 141 13.74 -0.68 5.64
N ARG A 142 14.31 0.01 4.64
CA ARG A 142 14.69 -0.60 3.37
C ARG A 142 15.75 -1.68 3.53
N GLU A 143 16.76 -1.46 4.37
CA GLU A 143 17.80 -2.43 4.67
C GLU A 143 17.21 -3.70 5.29
N TYR A 144 16.35 -3.56 6.29
CA TYR A 144 15.66 -4.70 6.91
C TYR A 144 14.83 -5.48 5.89
N LEU A 145 14.07 -4.78 5.07
CA LEU A 145 13.21 -5.37 4.04
C LEU A 145 14.00 -6.19 3.00
N ILE A 146 15.21 -5.74 2.66
CA ILE A 146 16.05 -6.42 1.64
C ILE A 146 16.92 -7.50 2.27
N LYS A 147 17.60 -7.21 3.39
CA LYS A 147 18.60 -8.13 3.96
C LYS A 147 17.97 -9.20 4.85
N GLU A 148 17.00 -8.82 5.69
CA GLU A 148 16.41 -9.75 6.67
C GLU A 148 15.20 -10.47 6.09
N LEU A 149 14.29 -9.76 5.42
CA LEU A 149 13.08 -10.35 4.89
C LEU A 149 13.23 -10.90 3.47
N ASN A 150 14.14 -10.36 2.68
CA ASN A 150 14.36 -10.71 1.27
C ASN A 150 13.08 -10.71 0.41
N TYR A 151 12.17 -9.75 0.67
CA TYR A 151 10.85 -9.72 0.00
C TYR A 151 10.86 -8.93 -1.32
N LEU A 152 11.87 -8.11 -1.59
CA LEU A 152 11.91 -7.29 -2.80
C LEU A 152 12.20 -8.18 -4.02
N ASP A 153 11.24 -8.30 -4.90
CA ASP A 153 11.34 -9.10 -6.13
C ASP A 153 11.80 -8.25 -7.33
N ALA A 154 11.15 -7.12 -7.58
CA ALA A 154 11.49 -6.23 -8.69
C ALA A 154 11.30 -4.75 -8.36
N VAL A 155 12.08 -3.92 -9.06
CA VAL A 155 11.92 -2.45 -9.12
C VAL A 155 11.73 -2.06 -10.57
N ILE A 156 10.55 -1.53 -10.91
CA ILE A 156 10.19 -1.13 -12.27
C ILE A 156 10.13 0.40 -12.32
N GLY A 157 11.06 1.03 -13.03
CA GLY A 157 11.04 2.46 -13.25
C GLY A 157 9.91 2.88 -14.19
N LEU A 158 9.18 3.93 -13.83
CA LEU A 158 8.16 4.51 -14.70
C LEU A 158 8.71 5.76 -15.40
N PRO A 159 8.26 6.05 -16.64
CA PRO A 159 8.61 7.29 -17.32
C PRO A 159 8.24 8.54 -16.49
N ALA A 160 8.96 9.63 -16.68
CA ALA A 160 8.60 10.91 -16.07
C ALA A 160 7.23 11.39 -16.55
N ASN A 161 6.53 12.16 -15.69
CA ASN A 161 5.23 12.77 -16.02
C ASN A 161 4.09 11.78 -16.32
N VAL A 162 4.15 10.55 -15.80
CA VAL A 162 3.08 9.54 -15.94
C VAL A 162 1.82 9.94 -15.17
N PHE A 163 1.99 10.64 -14.04
CA PHE A 163 0.87 11.06 -13.19
C PHE A 163 0.50 12.53 -13.38
N TYR A 164 -0.79 12.79 -13.52
CA TYR A 164 -1.30 14.17 -13.55
C TYR A 164 -0.96 14.91 -12.23
N GLY A 165 -0.54 16.16 -12.36
CA GLY A 165 -0.27 17.05 -11.21
C GLY A 165 1.07 16.84 -10.51
N THR A 166 1.92 15.92 -10.99
CA THR A 166 3.28 15.76 -10.47
C THR A 166 4.27 15.36 -11.55
N SER A 167 5.46 15.96 -11.51
CA SER A 167 6.60 15.56 -12.35
C SER A 167 7.57 14.62 -11.60
N ILE A 168 7.22 14.20 -10.38
CA ILE A 168 8.08 13.35 -9.56
C ILE A 168 8.26 11.99 -10.25
N PRO A 169 9.49 11.55 -10.52
CA PRO A 169 9.73 10.23 -11.08
C PRO A 169 9.32 9.16 -10.07
N THR A 170 8.70 8.11 -10.56
CA THR A 170 8.11 7.05 -9.77
C THR A 170 8.59 5.68 -10.20
N CYS A 171 8.42 4.69 -9.32
CA CYS A 171 8.68 3.29 -9.61
C CYS A 171 7.58 2.41 -9.05
N ILE A 172 7.48 1.20 -9.55
CA ILE A 172 6.69 0.15 -8.94
C ILE A 172 7.65 -0.76 -8.18
N LEU A 173 7.40 -0.96 -6.89
CA LEU A 173 8.05 -2.00 -6.11
C LEU A 173 7.16 -3.25 -6.16
N VAL A 174 7.72 -4.36 -6.61
CA VAL A 174 7.08 -5.68 -6.53
C VAL A 174 7.73 -6.43 -5.38
N LEU A 175 6.90 -6.90 -4.45
CA LEU A 175 7.36 -7.66 -3.29
C LEU A 175 6.56 -8.96 -3.18
N SER A 176 7.25 -10.03 -2.79
CA SER A 176 6.66 -11.35 -2.58
C SER A 176 7.27 -12.00 -1.34
N LYS A 177 6.44 -12.68 -0.52
CA LYS A 177 6.90 -13.43 0.64
C LYS A 177 7.42 -14.82 0.27
N CYS A 178 6.94 -15.41 -0.82
CA CYS A 178 7.33 -16.74 -1.28
C CYS A 178 8.53 -16.72 -2.25
N ARG A 179 9.42 -15.76 -2.11
CA ARG A 179 10.59 -15.64 -2.95
C ARG A 179 11.59 -16.79 -2.66
N VAL A 180 11.93 -17.56 -3.69
CA VAL A 180 12.92 -18.65 -3.65
C VAL A 180 14.29 -18.14 -4.05
#